data_d06328a776490111391c4c95946728d5
#
_entry.id   d06328a776490111391c4c95946728d5
#
_cell.length_a   1.000
_cell.length_b   1.000
_cell.length_c   1.000
_cell.angle_alpha   90.00
_cell.angle_beta   90.00
_cell.angle_gamma   90.00
#
_symmetry.space_group_name_H-M   'P 1'
#
loop_
_entity.id
_entity.type
_entity.pdbx_description
1 polymer ?
#
loop_
_entity_poly.entity_id
_entity_poly.type
_entity_poly.pdbx_seq_one_letter_code
_entity_poly.pdbx_strand_id
1 'polypeptide(L)'
;MTTIKTVTTQGLVRTALARGGSIHPLIIPSDLTNGTGLMNPSIYQDHDRTLCLIRHVNYTLYHSENKKFQHRYGPLQYLHPENDRHLRTWNYLAELDQDLNITSVTAVDTQDLDQEPIWEFVGLEDARLFRWQDHLYLSGVRRDTTTNGQGRMELSEIRTQDQLVREITRERIPAPGDNTSYCEKNWMPVLDQPYHYVKWTNPTEVVRYDPETQQTHTVFLDQSAFIRGLPDLRGGSQVIPYGDHYLALTHEVNLFKSEHGQKDAVYRHRFIVWTRDWHLVRITDSFSFMDADI
;
A
#
# COMPACT_ATOMS: atom_id res chain seq x y z
N MET A 1 -15.91 -13.89 25.40
CA MET A 1 -15.24 -12.63 25.03
C MET A 1 -13.73 -12.85 25.06
N THR A 2 -13.11 -12.92 23.90
CA THR A 2 -11.65 -13.07 23.82
C THR A 2 -11.05 -11.70 24.12
N THR A 3 -10.27 -11.59 25.18
CA THR A 3 -9.60 -10.33 25.55
C THR A 3 -8.49 -10.07 24.53
N ILE A 4 -8.65 -9.03 23.72
CA ILE A 4 -7.62 -8.57 22.80
C ILE A 4 -6.46 -8.01 23.61
N LYS A 5 -5.29 -8.64 23.50
CA LYS A 5 -4.07 -8.19 24.20
C LYS A 5 -3.39 -7.10 23.37
N THR A 6 -3.27 -5.91 23.93
CA THR A 6 -2.41 -4.85 23.40
C THR A 6 -0.97 -5.12 23.84
N VAL A 7 -0.02 -5.06 22.92
CA VAL A 7 1.41 -5.20 23.20
C VAL A 7 2.07 -3.85 23.04
N THR A 8 2.73 -3.37 24.11
CA THR A 8 3.49 -2.13 24.08
C THR A 8 4.71 -2.29 23.16
N THR A 9 4.80 -1.46 22.14
CA THR A 9 5.88 -1.47 21.14
C THR A 9 6.66 -0.16 21.12
N GLN A 10 6.54 0.66 22.19
CA GLN A 10 7.29 1.90 22.32
C GLN A 10 8.79 1.59 22.22
N GLY A 11 9.44 2.20 21.23
CA GLY A 11 10.83 1.90 20.92
C GLY A 11 11.06 0.54 20.25
N LEU A 12 10.07 0.02 19.48
CA LEU A 12 10.20 -1.26 18.78
C LEU A 12 11.48 -1.34 17.93
N VAL A 13 11.78 -0.31 17.16
CA VAL A 13 12.97 -0.25 16.32
C VAL A 13 14.24 -0.25 17.17
N ARG A 14 14.30 0.55 18.24
CA ARG A 14 15.42 0.55 19.18
C ARG A 14 15.61 -0.81 19.85
N THR A 15 14.50 -1.46 20.21
CA THR A 15 14.55 -2.81 20.78
C THR A 15 15.08 -3.82 19.76
N ALA A 16 14.68 -3.74 18.50
CA ALA A 16 15.18 -4.59 17.44
C ALA A 16 16.67 -4.37 17.21
N LEU A 17 17.13 -3.12 17.14
CA LEU A 17 18.56 -2.78 17.00
C LEU A 17 19.38 -3.30 18.19
N ALA A 18 18.90 -3.11 19.43
CA ALA A 18 19.55 -3.60 20.64
C ALA A 18 19.65 -5.14 20.71
N ARG A 19 18.81 -5.85 19.93
CA ARG A 19 18.83 -7.32 19.81
C ARG A 19 19.54 -7.83 18.56
N GLY A 20 20.35 -7.00 17.91
CA GLY A 20 21.12 -7.37 16.72
C GLY A 20 20.41 -7.16 15.39
N GLY A 21 19.26 -6.48 15.39
CA GLY A 21 18.64 -5.97 14.15
C GLY A 21 19.47 -4.87 13.51
N SER A 22 19.21 -4.59 12.24
CA SER A 22 19.87 -3.52 11.50
C SER A 22 18.89 -2.73 10.66
N ILE A 23 19.26 -1.51 10.30
CA ILE A 23 18.54 -0.66 9.34
C ILE A 23 19.47 -0.47 8.15
N HIS A 24 18.98 -0.83 6.97
CA HIS A 24 19.69 -0.67 5.71
C HIS A 24 18.93 0.31 4.82
N PRO A 25 19.52 1.46 4.46
CA PRO A 25 18.91 2.36 3.49
C PRO A 25 18.92 1.70 2.10
N LEU A 26 17.77 1.63 1.47
CA LEU A 26 17.66 1.18 0.09
C LEU A 26 17.92 2.37 -0.83
N ILE A 27 19.08 2.39 -1.49
CA ILE A 27 19.48 3.50 -2.36
C ILE A 27 19.10 3.17 -3.80
N ILE A 28 18.18 3.95 -4.36
CA ILE A 28 17.74 3.85 -5.75
C ILE A 28 18.60 4.80 -6.60
N PRO A 29 19.11 4.37 -7.75
CA PRO A 29 19.85 5.24 -8.67
C PRO A 29 19.02 6.46 -9.09
N SER A 30 19.60 7.66 -8.97
CA SER A 30 18.89 8.93 -9.20
C SER A 30 18.48 9.16 -10.65
N ASP A 31 19.16 8.53 -11.59
CA ASP A 31 18.86 8.58 -13.03
C ASP A 31 17.55 7.88 -13.39
N LEU A 32 17.06 6.94 -12.56
CA LEU A 32 15.76 6.30 -12.76
C LEU A 32 14.58 7.24 -12.50
N THR A 33 14.76 8.27 -11.72
CA THR A 33 13.64 9.08 -11.21
C THR A 33 13.69 10.55 -11.62
N ASN A 34 14.74 10.99 -12.31
CA ASN A 34 14.94 12.39 -12.65
C ASN A 34 14.76 13.35 -11.45
N GLY A 35 15.13 12.88 -10.25
CA GLY A 35 15.02 13.66 -9.01
C GLY A 35 13.61 13.77 -8.43
N THR A 36 12.62 13.04 -8.95
CA THR A 36 11.26 12.99 -8.39
C THR A 36 11.06 11.87 -7.36
N GLY A 37 9.91 11.86 -6.68
CA GLY A 37 9.71 11.12 -5.44
C GLY A 37 9.56 9.60 -5.59
N LEU A 38 10.18 8.88 -4.67
CA LEU A 38 9.96 7.46 -4.46
C LEU A 38 9.18 7.26 -3.17
N MET A 39 8.24 6.31 -3.16
CA MET A 39 7.40 6.06 -2.00
C MET A 39 6.80 4.65 -1.98
N ASN A 40 6.23 4.28 -0.86
CA ASN A 40 5.37 3.11 -0.64
C ASN A 40 5.93 1.81 -1.21
N PRO A 41 7.15 1.38 -0.81
CA PRO A 41 7.70 0.12 -1.27
C PRO A 41 6.87 -1.07 -0.78
N SER A 42 6.89 -2.15 -1.56
CA SER A 42 6.29 -3.43 -1.19
C SER A 42 7.31 -4.53 -1.41
N ILE A 43 7.75 -5.16 -0.32
CA ILE A 43 8.72 -6.25 -0.37
C ILE A 43 8.01 -7.61 -0.39
N TYR A 44 8.54 -8.55 -1.15
CA TYR A 44 8.00 -9.90 -1.26
C TYR A 44 9.13 -10.91 -1.47
N GLN A 45 9.10 -12.00 -0.70
CA GLN A 45 10.00 -13.14 -0.90
C GLN A 45 9.40 -14.07 -1.94
N ASP A 46 9.95 -14.08 -3.15
CA ASP A 46 9.53 -14.90 -4.27
C ASP A 46 10.48 -16.10 -4.45
N HIS A 47 10.16 -17.22 -3.81
CA HIS A 47 11.02 -18.40 -3.71
C HIS A 47 12.38 -18.04 -3.10
N ASP A 48 13.45 -18.08 -3.89
CA ASP A 48 14.83 -17.76 -3.51
C ASP A 48 15.22 -16.30 -3.77
N ARG A 49 14.32 -15.49 -4.35
CA ARG A 49 14.56 -14.08 -4.67
C ARG A 49 13.80 -13.16 -3.74
N THR A 50 14.45 -12.11 -3.30
CA THR A 50 13.78 -11.01 -2.60
C THR A 50 13.48 -9.90 -3.59
N LEU A 51 12.20 -9.62 -3.79
CA LEU A 51 11.71 -8.59 -4.71
C LEU A 51 11.19 -7.38 -3.94
N CYS A 52 11.42 -6.20 -4.46
CA CYS A 52 10.88 -4.95 -3.91
C CYS A 52 10.22 -4.14 -5.03
N LEU A 53 8.93 -3.94 -4.93
CA LEU A 53 8.22 -3.00 -5.78
C LEU A 53 8.38 -1.59 -5.21
N ILE A 54 8.71 -0.63 -6.06
CA ILE A 54 8.96 0.76 -5.66
C ILE A 54 8.05 1.65 -6.49
N ARG A 55 7.20 2.42 -5.83
CA ARG A 55 6.39 3.43 -6.47
C ARG A 55 7.20 4.69 -6.74
N HIS A 56 7.17 5.17 -7.98
CA HIS A 56 7.74 6.43 -8.40
C HIS A 56 6.65 7.39 -8.87
N VAL A 57 6.76 8.66 -8.54
CA VAL A 57 5.80 9.70 -8.94
C VAL A 57 6.53 10.90 -9.53
N ASN A 58 5.91 11.57 -10.52
CA ASN A 58 6.41 12.80 -11.11
C ASN A 58 5.97 14.06 -10.37
N TYR A 59 5.37 13.94 -9.21
CA TYR A 59 4.80 15.05 -8.47
C TYR A 59 5.17 15.01 -7.00
N THR A 60 4.99 16.12 -6.33
CA THR A 60 5.02 16.20 -4.87
C THR A 60 3.82 17.01 -4.36
N LEU A 61 3.38 16.72 -3.14
CA LEU A 61 2.38 17.50 -2.45
C LEU A 61 3.08 18.53 -1.57
N TYR A 62 2.77 19.79 -1.78
CA TYR A 62 3.29 20.87 -0.95
C TYR A 62 2.21 21.91 -0.60
N HIS A 63 2.44 22.71 0.40
CA HIS A 63 1.54 23.79 0.75
C HIS A 63 1.80 25.01 -0.14
N SER A 64 0.76 25.48 -0.84
CA SER A 64 0.86 26.62 -1.73
C SER A 64 0.49 27.90 -1.02
N GLU A 65 1.30 28.93 -1.15
CA GLU A 65 0.99 30.29 -0.69
C GLU A 65 -0.16 30.91 -1.51
N ASN A 66 -0.34 30.48 -2.74
CA ASN A 66 -1.33 31.03 -3.67
C ASN A 66 -2.76 30.58 -3.41
N LYS A 67 -3.02 29.81 -2.36
CA LYS A 67 -4.37 29.31 -2.01
C LYS A 67 -5.12 28.67 -3.17
N LYS A 68 -4.41 27.97 -4.03
CA LYS A 68 -4.98 27.32 -5.23
C LYS A 68 -6.06 26.29 -4.86
N PHE A 69 -5.86 25.57 -3.76
CA PHE A 69 -6.83 24.64 -3.21
C PHE A 69 -7.13 25.01 -1.76
N GLN A 70 -8.41 25.12 -1.43
CA GLN A 70 -8.82 25.32 -0.05
C GLN A 70 -8.99 23.96 0.64
N HIS A 71 -8.22 23.77 1.72
CA HIS A 71 -8.29 22.59 2.55
C HIS A 71 -8.30 22.99 4.02
N ARG A 72 -8.94 22.18 4.89
CA ARG A 72 -9.05 22.50 6.32
C ARG A 72 -7.70 22.72 7.03
N TYR A 73 -6.61 22.19 6.48
CA TYR A 73 -5.25 22.34 7.01
C TYR A 73 -4.42 23.40 6.25
N GLY A 74 -5.03 24.16 5.36
CA GLY A 74 -4.37 25.18 4.55
C GLY A 74 -4.39 24.84 3.05
N PRO A 75 -3.91 25.77 2.23
CA PRO A 75 -3.84 25.57 0.79
C PRO A 75 -2.85 24.47 0.43
N LEU A 76 -3.26 23.57 -0.47
CA LEU A 76 -2.46 22.47 -0.99
C LEU A 76 -2.32 22.60 -2.50
N GLN A 77 -1.18 22.19 -3.02
CA GLN A 77 -0.91 22.12 -4.44
C GLN A 77 -0.06 20.90 -4.76
N TYR A 78 -0.36 20.26 -5.89
CA TYR A 78 0.54 19.27 -6.47
C TYR A 78 1.55 19.99 -7.38
N LEU A 79 2.81 19.73 -7.16
CA LEU A 79 3.89 20.16 -8.03
C LEU A 79 4.22 19.01 -8.98
N HIS A 80 4.08 19.25 -10.28
CA HIS A 80 4.36 18.28 -11.34
C HIS A 80 5.16 18.95 -12.47
N PRO A 81 5.73 18.20 -13.42
CA PRO A 81 6.45 18.77 -14.55
C PRO A 81 5.60 19.75 -15.36
N GLU A 82 6.22 20.80 -15.88
CA GLU A 82 5.53 21.86 -16.64
C GLU A 82 4.80 21.33 -17.88
N ASN A 83 5.33 20.28 -18.50
CA ASN A 83 4.82 19.72 -19.73
C ASN A 83 3.84 18.55 -19.53
N ASP A 84 3.54 18.17 -18.31
CA ASP A 84 2.62 17.09 -18.02
C ASP A 84 1.60 17.51 -16.94
N ARG A 85 0.35 17.61 -17.34
CA ARG A 85 -0.76 17.92 -16.43
C ARG A 85 -1.19 16.76 -15.57
N HIS A 86 -0.70 15.54 -15.87
CA HIS A 86 -1.07 14.35 -15.15
C HIS A 86 -0.11 14.09 -13.99
N LEU A 87 -0.68 13.64 -12.89
CA LEU A 87 0.02 13.20 -11.68
C LEU A 87 0.29 11.71 -11.83
N ARG A 88 1.46 11.39 -12.43
CA ARG A 88 1.76 10.01 -12.84
C ARG A 88 2.44 9.20 -11.75
N THR A 89 2.05 7.96 -11.71
CA THR A 89 2.67 6.89 -10.93
C THR A 89 3.23 5.82 -11.86
N TRP A 90 4.50 5.47 -11.65
CA TRP A 90 5.14 4.29 -12.22
C TRP A 90 5.54 3.34 -11.10
N ASN A 91 5.71 2.09 -11.45
CA ASN A 91 6.21 1.07 -10.53
C ASN A 91 7.51 0.48 -11.09
N TYR A 92 8.51 0.31 -10.24
CA TYR A 92 9.75 -0.37 -10.55
C TYR A 92 9.83 -1.65 -9.73
N LEU A 93 10.25 -2.73 -10.35
CA LEU A 93 10.58 -3.97 -9.67
C LEU A 93 12.10 -4.01 -9.45
N ALA A 94 12.52 -4.02 -8.20
CA ALA A 94 13.90 -4.22 -7.80
C ALA A 94 14.09 -5.65 -7.30
N GLU A 95 15.24 -6.25 -7.61
CA GLU A 95 15.72 -7.49 -7.01
C GLU A 95 16.80 -7.18 -5.99
N LEU A 96 16.71 -7.80 -4.82
CA LEU A 96 17.63 -7.59 -3.70
C LEU A 96 18.45 -8.85 -3.44
N ASP A 97 19.72 -8.68 -3.10
CA ASP A 97 20.58 -9.77 -2.62
C ASP A 97 20.25 -10.14 -1.16
N GLN A 98 21.02 -11.07 -0.61
CA GLN A 98 20.86 -11.56 0.77
C GLN A 98 21.16 -10.47 1.82
N ASP A 99 21.94 -9.46 1.46
CA ASP A 99 22.27 -8.31 2.30
C ASP A 99 21.29 -7.13 2.07
N LEU A 100 20.21 -7.36 1.30
CA LEU A 100 19.18 -6.39 0.90
C LEU A 100 19.72 -5.23 0.04
N ASN A 101 20.84 -5.42 -0.66
CA ASN A 101 21.28 -4.45 -1.67
C ASN A 101 20.55 -4.69 -2.99
N ILE A 102 20.29 -3.61 -3.72
CA ILE A 102 19.67 -3.69 -5.04
C ILE A 102 20.68 -4.28 -6.03
N THR A 103 20.29 -5.36 -6.68
CA THR A 103 21.07 -6.00 -7.77
C THR A 103 20.56 -5.61 -9.15
N SER A 104 19.27 -5.34 -9.27
CA SER A 104 18.65 -4.86 -10.50
C SER A 104 17.41 -4.01 -10.20
N VAL A 105 17.08 -3.09 -11.10
CA VAL A 105 15.82 -2.31 -11.06
C VAL A 105 15.28 -2.23 -12.48
N THR A 106 14.03 -2.59 -12.66
CA THR A 106 13.36 -2.57 -13.96
C THR A 106 11.98 -1.92 -13.84
N ALA A 107 11.67 -1.01 -14.75
CA ALA A 107 10.33 -0.44 -14.83
C ALA A 107 9.31 -1.51 -15.21
N VAL A 108 8.15 -1.48 -14.59
CA VAL A 108 7.01 -2.29 -15.02
C VAL A 108 6.42 -1.65 -16.27
N ASP A 109 6.55 -2.32 -17.40
CA ASP A 109 5.98 -1.90 -18.67
C ASP A 109 4.48 -2.18 -18.68
N THR A 110 3.67 -1.14 -18.80
CA THR A 110 2.21 -1.17 -18.78
C THR A 110 1.60 -0.78 -20.12
N GLN A 111 2.43 -0.45 -21.13
CA GLN A 111 2.02 0.23 -22.36
C GLN A 111 0.94 -0.52 -23.16
N ASP A 112 1.02 -1.85 -23.20
CA ASP A 112 0.07 -2.68 -23.96
C ASP A 112 -1.36 -2.59 -23.41
N LEU A 113 -1.52 -2.24 -22.12
CA LEU A 113 -2.81 -2.15 -21.43
C LEU A 113 -3.20 -0.71 -21.07
N ASP A 114 -2.32 0.26 -21.34
CA ASP A 114 -2.61 1.65 -21.02
C ASP A 114 -3.66 2.23 -21.96
N GLN A 115 -4.54 3.02 -21.38
CA GLN A 115 -5.55 3.78 -22.10
C GLN A 115 -5.32 5.27 -21.90
N GLU A 116 -5.85 6.10 -22.79
CA GLU A 116 -5.80 7.55 -22.61
C GLU A 116 -6.49 7.90 -21.27
N PRO A 117 -5.77 8.53 -20.33
CA PRO A 117 -6.34 8.82 -19.03
C PRO A 117 -7.44 9.89 -19.10
N ILE A 118 -8.54 9.63 -18.44
CA ILE A 118 -9.67 10.57 -18.33
C ILE A 118 -9.72 11.29 -16.99
N TRP A 119 -8.71 11.09 -16.14
CA TRP A 119 -8.51 11.75 -14.86
C TRP A 119 -7.04 12.11 -14.64
N GLU A 120 -6.78 13.06 -13.75
CA GLU A 120 -5.44 13.61 -13.53
C GLU A 120 -4.44 12.65 -12.84
N PHE A 121 -4.92 11.74 -11.98
CA PHE A 121 -4.08 10.74 -11.31
C PHE A 121 -3.97 9.49 -12.17
N VAL A 122 -2.78 9.22 -12.69
CA VAL A 122 -2.52 8.17 -13.67
C VAL A 122 -1.61 7.09 -13.10
N GLY A 123 -1.98 5.84 -13.35
CA GLY A 123 -1.20 4.66 -12.98
C GLY A 123 -1.68 3.96 -11.71
N LEU A 124 -1.02 2.87 -11.38
CA LEU A 124 -1.35 2.01 -10.23
C LEU A 124 -0.64 2.52 -8.98
N GLU A 125 -1.41 3.11 -8.06
CA GLU A 125 -0.90 3.70 -6.82
C GLU A 125 -0.86 2.68 -5.68
N ASP A 126 0.14 2.80 -4.80
CA ASP A 126 0.26 2.07 -3.53
C ASP A 126 0.18 0.55 -3.69
N ALA A 127 0.75 0.04 -4.79
CA ALA A 127 0.64 -1.36 -5.14
C ALA A 127 1.38 -2.29 -4.17
N ARG A 128 0.79 -3.45 -3.91
CA ARG A 128 1.40 -4.56 -3.19
C ARG A 128 1.84 -5.61 -4.17
N LEU A 129 3.07 -6.11 -3.99
CA LEU A 129 3.67 -7.19 -4.77
C LEU A 129 3.46 -8.51 -4.05
N PHE A 130 2.96 -9.54 -4.74
CA PHE A 130 2.75 -10.87 -4.17
C PHE A 130 2.55 -11.91 -5.26
N ARG A 131 2.58 -13.18 -4.87
CA ARG A 131 2.26 -14.30 -5.75
C ARG A 131 1.00 -15.01 -5.22
N TRP A 132 0.09 -15.29 -6.14
CA TRP A 132 -0.97 -16.26 -5.95
C TRP A 132 -0.84 -17.36 -7.00
N GLN A 133 -0.89 -18.60 -6.54
CA GLN A 133 -0.61 -19.73 -7.41
C GLN A 133 0.77 -19.54 -8.07
N ASP A 134 0.87 -19.65 -9.38
CA ASP A 134 2.13 -19.49 -10.12
C ASP A 134 2.28 -18.08 -10.75
N HIS A 135 1.39 -17.14 -10.43
CA HIS A 135 1.36 -15.80 -11.03
C HIS A 135 1.82 -14.74 -10.05
N LEU A 136 2.64 -13.81 -10.54
CA LEU A 136 3.09 -12.65 -9.79
C LEU A 136 2.14 -11.48 -10.06
N TYR A 137 1.68 -10.84 -8.99
CA TYR A 137 0.67 -9.80 -9.07
C TYR A 137 1.11 -8.50 -8.40
N LEU A 138 0.58 -7.39 -8.94
CA LEU A 138 0.49 -6.10 -8.28
C LEU A 138 -0.96 -5.82 -7.97
N SER A 139 -1.27 -5.39 -6.75
CA SER A 139 -2.61 -4.91 -6.43
C SER A 139 -2.54 -3.56 -5.72
N GLY A 140 -3.17 -2.57 -6.30
CA GLY A 140 -3.15 -1.19 -5.85
C GLY A 140 -4.42 -0.45 -6.23
N VAL A 141 -4.44 0.88 -6.08
CA VAL A 141 -5.58 1.69 -6.49
C VAL A 141 -5.30 2.41 -7.81
N ARG A 142 -6.28 2.43 -8.70
CA ARG A 142 -6.24 3.20 -9.95
C ARG A 142 -7.44 4.13 -10.06
N ARG A 143 -7.23 5.32 -10.65
CA ARG A 143 -8.22 6.38 -10.75
C ARG A 143 -8.44 6.93 -12.16
N ASP A 144 -7.50 6.73 -13.06
CA ASP A 144 -7.45 7.34 -14.40
C ASP A 144 -8.52 6.84 -15.38
N THR A 145 -9.25 5.79 -15.02
CA THR A 145 -10.29 5.18 -15.85
C THR A 145 -11.70 5.67 -15.56
N THR A 146 -11.86 6.70 -14.72
CA THR A 146 -13.18 7.29 -14.37
C THR A 146 -13.14 8.82 -14.43
N THR A 147 -14.20 9.44 -14.91
CA THR A 147 -14.31 10.89 -15.11
C THR A 147 -14.31 11.73 -13.83
N ASN A 148 -14.54 11.09 -12.68
CA ASN A 148 -14.54 11.73 -11.36
C ASN A 148 -13.40 11.26 -10.46
N GLY A 149 -12.44 10.49 -11.01
CA GLY A 149 -11.30 9.96 -10.26
C GLY A 149 -11.68 8.93 -9.19
N GLN A 150 -12.80 8.23 -9.35
CA GLN A 150 -13.19 7.18 -8.42
C GLN A 150 -12.12 6.08 -8.36
N GLY A 151 -11.53 5.90 -7.18
CA GLY A 151 -10.52 4.88 -6.94
C GLY A 151 -11.13 3.50 -6.71
N ARG A 152 -10.58 2.50 -7.38
CA ARG A 152 -10.87 1.09 -7.12
C ARG A 152 -9.57 0.32 -7.06
N MET A 153 -9.57 -0.76 -6.29
CA MET A 153 -8.47 -1.72 -6.37
C MET A 153 -8.37 -2.28 -7.78
N GLU A 154 -7.16 -2.51 -8.23
CA GLU A 154 -6.87 -3.27 -9.44
C GLU A 154 -5.91 -4.39 -9.11
N LEU A 155 -6.05 -5.49 -9.85
CA LEU A 155 -5.18 -6.64 -9.85
C LEU A 155 -4.50 -6.72 -11.21
N SER A 156 -3.19 -6.55 -11.22
CA SER A 156 -2.35 -6.61 -12.41
C SER A 156 -1.44 -7.83 -12.33
N GLU A 157 -1.58 -8.80 -13.23
CA GLU A 157 -0.57 -9.85 -13.40
C GLU A 157 0.64 -9.25 -14.09
N ILE A 158 1.83 -9.51 -13.54
CA ILE A 158 3.10 -9.14 -14.17
C ILE A 158 3.93 -10.38 -14.47
N ARG A 159 4.73 -10.29 -15.53
CA ARG A 159 5.66 -11.34 -15.92
C ARG A 159 7.06 -10.78 -16.09
N THR A 160 8.03 -11.48 -15.51
CA THR A 160 9.45 -11.17 -15.68
C THR A 160 10.05 -12.12 -16.73
N GLN A 161 10.61 -11.56 -17.78
CA GLN A 161 11.29 -12.31 -18.83
C GLN A 161 12.42 -11.47 -19.45
N ASP A 162 13.63 -12.03 -19.60
CA ASP A 162 14.77 -11.37 -20.26
C ASP A 162 15.08 -9.97 -19.72
N GLN A 163 15.03 -9.80 -18.40
CA GLN A 163 15.20 -8.51 -17.68
C GLN A 163 14.09 -7.47 -17.96
N LEU A 164 13.01 -7.88 -18.61
CA LEU A 164 11.81 -7.06 -18.78
C LEU A 164 10.76 -7.46 -17.76
N VAL A 165 9.99 -6.49 -17.30
CA VAL A 165 8.82 -6.70 -16.44
C VAL A 165 7.62 -6.10 -17.14
N ARG A 166 6.65 -6.93 -17.53
CA ARG A 166 5.46 -6.49 -18.25
C ARG A 166 4.19 -6.80 -17.50
N GLU A 167 3.25 -5.89 -17.54
CA GLU A 167 1.89 -6.12 -17.13
C GLU A 167 1.17 -6.94 -18.23
N ILE A 168 0.61 -8.09 -17.84
CA ILE A 168 -0.01 -9.04 -18.76
C ILE A 168 -1.52 -8.93 -18.75
N THR A 169 -2.10 -8.76 -17.57
CA THR A 169 -3.53 -8.54 -17.37
C THR A 169 -3.76 -7.41 -16.39
N ARG A 170 -4.93 -6.79 -16.52
CA ARG A 170 -5.36 -5.71 -15.61
C ARG A 170 -6.85 -5.88 -15.33
N GLU A 171 -7.19 -6.14 -14.09
CA GLU A 171 -8.57 -6.36 -13.66
C GLU A 171 -8.95 -5.32 -12.62
N ARG A 172 -10.02 -4.58 -12.87
CA ARG A 172 -10.59 -3.64 -11.91
C ARG A 172 -11.50 -4.37 -10.94
N ILE A 173 -11.20 -4.30 -9.65
CA ILE A 173 -11.95 -4.97 -8.60
C ILE A 173 -13.09 -4.05 -8.13
N PRO A 174 -14.35 -4.41 -8.33
CA PRO A 174 -15.49 -3.63 -7.83
C PRO A 174 -15.53 -3.65 -6.30
N ALA A 175 -16.09 -2.62 -5.71
CA ALA A 175 -16.39 -2.63 -4.29
C ALA A 175 -17.49 -3.66 -3.97
N PRO A 176 -17.47 -4.32 -2.80
CA PRO A 176 -18.49 -5.29 -2.45
C PRO A 176 -19.86 -4.64 -2.26
N GLY A 177 -20.92 -5.33 -2.71
CA GLY A 177 -22.29 -4.87 -2.60
C GLY A 177 -22.56 -3.56 -3.36
N ASP A 178 -23.55 -2.80 -2.91
CA ASP A 178 -23.96 -1.50 -3.49
C ASP A 178 -23.07 -0.34 -2.97
N ASN A 179 -21.79 -0.61 -2.70
CA ASN A 179 -20.89 0.37 -2.13
C ASN A 179 -20.61 1.52 -3.12
N THR A 180 -21.02 2.73 -2.74
CA THR A 180 -20.82 3.97 -3.49
C THR A 180 -19.58 4.75 -3.06
N SER A 181 -18.65 4.14 -2.31
CA SER A 181 -17.45 4.83 -1.84
C SER A 181 -16.70 5.48 -2.99
N TYR A 182 -16.19 6.68 -2.76
CA TYR A 182 -15.40 7.39 -3.76
C TYR A 182 -14.06 6.71 -4.02
N CYS A 183 -13.47 6.08 -2.99
CA CYS A 183 -12.16 5.47 -3.13
C CYS A 183 -12.01 4.22 -2.25
N GLU A 184 -11.89 3.08 -2.92
CA GLU A 184 -11.45 1.81 -2.32
C GLU A 184 -9.95 1.67 -2.53
N LYS A 185 -9.19 1.56 -1.44
CA LYS A 185 -7.73 1.41 -1.48
C LYS A 185 -7.18 0.75 -0.22
N ASN A 186 -5.91 0.38 -0.29
CA ASN A 186 -5.17 -0.24 0.82
C ASN A 186 -5.73 -1.60 1.26
N TRP A 187 -6.41 -2.31 0.37
CA TRP A 187 -6.78 -3.69 0.66
C TRP A 187 -5.53 -4.55 0.73
N MET A 188 -5.48 -5.45 1.70
CA MET A 188 -4.33 -6.29 1.97
C MET A 188 -4.54 -7.68 1.38
N PRO A 189 -3.81 -8.09 0.33
CA PRO A 189 -3.94 -9.42 -0.26
C PRO A 189 -3.51 -10.49 0.75
N VAL A 190 -4.27 -11.60 0.82
CA VAL A 190 -4.00 -12.74 1.69
C VAL A 190 -3.17 -13.75 0.90
N LEU A 191 -1.92 -14.00 1.30
CA LEU A 191 -0.97 -14.73 0.46
C LEU A 191 -1.35 -16.19 0.19
N ASP A 192 -1.94 -16.89 1.16
CA ASP A 192 -2.34 -18.30 1.03
C ASP A 192 -3.83 -18.49 0.67
N GLN A 193 -4.55 -17.40 0.40
CA GLN A 193 -5.94 -17.42 -0.05
C GLN A 193 -6.09 -16.56 -1.31
N PRO A 194 -5.94 -17.13 -2.51
CA PRO A 194 -6.07 -16.39 -3.76
C PRO A 194 -7.37 -15.60 -3.84
N TYR A 195 -7.26 -14.37 -4.35
CA TYR A 195 -8.36 -13.41 -4.52
C TYR A 195 -9.05 -12.95 -3.24
N HIS A 196 -8.49 -13.26 -2.04
CA HIS A 196 -8.98 -12.73 -0.77
C HIS A 196 -8.16 -11.51 -0.35
N TYR A 197 -8.86 -10.54 0.24
CA TYR A 197 -8.26 -9.32 0.76
C TYR A 197 -8.86 -8.99 2.13
N VAL A 198 -8.02 -8.55 3.06
CA VAL A 198 -8.51 -7.83 4.23
C VAL A 198 -8.74 -6.38 3.81
N LYS A 199 -10.02 -5.99 3.73
CA LYS A 199 -10.46 -4.66 3.31
C LYS A 199 -10.39 -3.66 4.46
N TRP A 200 -10.86 -4.07 5.63
CA TRP A 200 -10.81 -3.30 6.88
C TRP A 200 -10.28 -4.13 8.03
N THR A 201 -9.61 -3.48 8.96
CA THR A 201 -9.05 -4.12 10.16
C THR A 201 -9.97 -3.98 11.37
N ASN A 202 -10.68 -2.86 11.49
CA ASN A 202 -11.53 -2.55 12.65
C ASN A 202 -12.84 -1.86 12.22
N PRO A 203 -13.96 -2.59 12.13
CA PRO A 203 -14.09 -4.04 12.29
C PRO A 203 -13.34 -4.81 11.20
N THR A 204 -12.98 -6.06 11.46
CA THR A 204 -12.35 -6.89 10.43
C THR A 204 -13.36 -7.20 9.33
N GLU A 205 -13.05 -6.81 8.11
CA GLU A 205 -13.80 -7.15 6.90
C GLU A 205 -12.86 -7.84 5.90
N VAL A 206 -13.20 -9.06 5.51
CA VAL A 206 -12.51 -9.81 4.46
C VAL A 206 -13.43 -9.94 3.26
N VAL A 207 -12.88 -9.64 2.11
CA VAL A 207 -13.59 -9.73 0.83
C VAL A 207 -12.91 -10.74 -0.08
N ARG A 208 -13.68 -11.36 -0.97
CA ARG A 208 -13.18 -12.20 -2.05
C ARG A 208 -13.61 -11.62 -3.38
N TYR A 209 -12.66 -11.43 -4.26
CA TYR A 209 -12.90 -11.13 -5.67
C TYR A 209 -13.06 -12.43 -6.45
N ASP A 210 -14.03 -12.49 -7.33
CA ASP A 210 -14.25 -13.60 -8.26
C ASP A 210 -13.93 -13.15 -9.68
N PRO A 211 -12.82 -13.63 -10.29
CA PRO A 211 -12.42 -13.23 -11.64
C PRO A 211 -13.40 -13.67 -12.74
N GLU A 212 -14.12 -14.78 -12.53
CA GLU A 212 -15.06 -15.30 -13.53
C GLU A 212 -16.32 -14.41 -13.63
N THR A 213 -16.84 -13.99 -12.49
CA THR A 213 -18.04 -13.15 -12.43
C THR A 213 -17.73 -11.67 -12.37
N GLN A 214 -16.45 -11.31 -12.13
CA GLN A 214 -15.97 -9.95 -11.89
C GLN A 214 -16.71 -9.25 -10.74
N GLN A 215 -17.05 -10.00 -9.71
CA GLN A 215 -17.76 -9.49 -8.52
C GLN A 215 -16.91 -9.66 -7.27
N THR A 216 -17.17 -8.80 -6.31
CA THR A 216 -16.54 -8.88 -4.98
C THR A 216 -17.59 -9.10 -3.91
N HIS A 217 -17.34 -10.07 -3.06
CA HIS A 217 -18.23 -10.44 -1.97
C HIS A 217 -17.54 -10.31 -0.62
N THR A 218 -18.23 -9.78 0.38
CA THR A 218 -17.77 -9.87 1.77
C THR A 218 -17.94 -11.30 2.25
N VAL A 219 -16.83 -11.94 2.60
CA VAL A 219 -16.80 -13.34 3.09
C VAL A 219 -16.71 -13.43 4.60
N PHE A 220 -16.24 -12.36 5.24
CA PHE A 220 -16.19 -12.24 6.69
C PHE A 220 -16.39 -10.78 7.12
N LEU A 221 -17.20 -10.56 8.14
CA LEU A 221 -17.38 -9.24 8.78
C LEU A 221 -17.73 -9.43 10.27
N ASP A 222 -16.83 -9.03 11.15
CA ASP A 222 -17.07 -9.09 12.59
C ASP A 222 -17.33 -7.70 13.17
N GLN A 223 -18.59 -7.25 13.07
CA GLN A 223 -19.01 -5.97 13.64
C GLN A 223 -18.98 -5.97 15.19
N SER A 224 -19.06 -7.14 15.82
CA SER A 224 -19.07 -7.26 17.27
C SER A 224 -17.71 -7.00 17.91
N ALA A 225 -16.63 -7.20 17.16
CA ALA A 225 -15.24 -6.98 17.59
C ALA A 225 -14.76 -5.54 17.40
N PHE A 226 -15.65 -4.59 17.05
CA PHE A 226 -15.25 -3.20 16.85
C PHE A 226 -14.65 -2.58 18.13
N ILE A 227 -13.40 -2.15 18.05
CA ILE A 227 -12.67 -1.53 19.14
C ILE A 227 -12.83 -0.01 19.04
N ARG A 228 -13.58 0.57 19.97
CA ARG A 228 -13.75 2.01 20.05
C ARG A 228 -12.44 2.71 20.43
N GLY A 229 -12.19 3.85 19.80
CA GLY A 229 -11.01 4.67 20.11
C GLY A 229 -9.75 4.30 19.35
N LEU A 230 -9.76 3.22 18.55
CA LEU A 230 -8.71 3.02 17.56
C LEU A 230 -8.90 3.99 16.39
N PRO A 231 -7.80 4.53 15.85
CA PRO A 231 -7.85 5.31 14.63
C PRO A 231 -8.24 4.42 13.44
N ASP A 232 -8.49 5.05 12.29
CA ASP A 232 -8.69 4.37 11.03
C ASP A 232 -7.40 3.63 10.63
N LEU A 233 -7.42 2.30 10.72
CA LEU A 233 -6.28 1.43 10.43
C LEU A 233 -6.35 0.96 8.98
N ARG A 234 -5.50 1.52 8.15
CA ARG A 234 -5.40 1.22 6.73
C ARG A 234 -4.36 0.14 6.46
N GLY A 235 -4.59 -0.69 5.46
CA GLY A 235 -3.66 -1.72 5.07
C GLY A 235 -2.29 -1.18 4.70
N GLY A 236 -1.23 -1.79 5.22
CA GLY A 236 0.16 -1.39 5.02
C GLY A 236 1.03 -2.47 4.37
N SER A 237 0.59 -3.72 4.39
CA SER A 237 1.35 -4.86 3.82
C SER A 237 0.42 -5.88 3.18
N GLN A 238 0.98 -6.99 2.71
CA GLN A 238 0.26 -8.25 2.48
C GLN A 238 -0.13 -8.86 3.82
N VAL A 239 -1.11 -9.78 3.83
CA VAL A 239 -1.43 -10.64 4.97
C VAL A 239 -0.70 -11.96 4.81
N ILE A 240 0.20 -12.25 5.74
CA ILE A 240 1.02 -13.46 5.70
C ILE A 240 0.54 -14.51 6.70
N PRO A 241 0.67 -15.81 6.39
CA PRO A 241 0.57 -16.86 7.39
C PRO A 241 1.63 -16.69 8.49
N TYR A 242 1.20 -16.84 9.75
CA TYR A 242 2.08 -16.73 10.92
C TYR A 242 1.70 -17.80 11.96
N GLY A 243 2.28 -18.98 11.84
CA GLY A 243 1.84 -20.15 12.59
C GLY A 243 0.35 -20.44 12.33
N ASP A 244 -0.42 -20.60 13.39
CA ASP A 244 -1.88 -20.82 13.32
C ASP A 244 -2.68 -19.52 13.16
N HIS A 245 -2.03 -18.44 12.75
CA HIS A 245 -2.61 -17.10 12.64
C HIS A 245 -2.30 -16.46 11.30
N TYR A 246 -2.86 -15.27 11.10
CA TYR A 246 -2.47 -14.32 10.07
C TYR A 246 -1.79 -13.10 10.72
N LEU A 247 -0.83 -12.53 10.03
CA LEU A 247 -0.12 -11.31 10.44
C LEU A 247 -0.10 -10.30 9.29
N ALA A 248 -0.35 -9.04 9.60
CA ALA A 248 -0.14 -7.93 8.67
C ALA A 248 0.34 -6.68 9.41
N LEU A 249 0.85 -5.73 8.62
CA LEU A 249 1.15 -4.38 9.04
C LEU A 249 0.04 -3.45 8.54
N THR A 250 -0.45 -2.58 9.41
CA THR A 250 -1.35 -1.48 9.07
C THR A 250 -0.68 -0.15 9.36
N HIS A 251 -1.24 0.92 8.82
CA HIS A 251 -0.84 2.27 9.15
C HIS A 251 -2.04 3.13 9.56
N GLU A 252 -1.78 4.07 10.42
CA GLU A 252 -2.68 5.16 10.80
C GLU A 252 -2.03 6.49 10.41
N VAL A 253 -2.83 7.49 10.12
CA VAL A 253 -2.35 8.84 9.83
C VAL A 253 -2.99 9.83 10.76
N ASN A 254 -2.17 10.60 11.45
CA ASN A 254 -2.61 11.77 12.20
C ASN A 254 -2.27 13.03 11.41
N LEU A 255 -3.31 13.71 10.93
CA LEU A 255 -3.19 14.96 10.20
C LEU A 255 -3.36 16.12 11.16
N PHE A 256 -2.39 17.02 11.18
CA PHE A 256 -2.43 18.21 12.04
C PHE A 256 -1.95 19.45 11.29
N LYS A 257 -2.08 20.59 11.92
CA LYS A 257 -1.56 21.85 11.43
C LYS A 257 -0.23 22.13 12.09
N SER A 258 0.82 22.31 11.31
CA SER A 258 2.16 22.63 11.80
C SER A 258 2.21 24.02 12.47
N GLU A 259 3.32 24.34 13.11
CA GLU A 259 3.58 25.68 13.68
C GLU A 259 3.52 26.80 12.63
N HIS A 260 3.82 26.46 11.37
CA HIS A 260 3.70 27.36 10.23
C HIS A 260 2.29 27.44 9.64
N GLY A 261 1.31 26.83 10.31
CA GLY A 261 -0.08 26.82 9.85
C GLY A 261 -0.37 25.91 8.65
N GLN A 262 0.57 25.06 8.26
CA GLN A 262 0.49 24.17 7.12
C GLN A 262 0.02 22.77 7.52
N LYS A 263 -0.53 22.01 6.56
CA LYS A 263 -0.86 20.60 6.77
C LYS A 263 0.42 19.80 6.99
N ASP A 264 0.41 19.01 8.05
CA ASP A 264 1.44 18.03 8.32
C ASP A 264 0.80 16.68 8.69
N ALA A 265 1.57 15.60 8.62
CA ALA A 265 1.07 14.26 8.84
C ALA A 265 2.12 13.40 9.54
N VAL A 266 1.70 12.69 10.57
CA VAL A 266 2.49 11.63 11.19
C VAL A 266 1.86 10.29 10.84
N TYR A 267 2.64 9.42 10.21
CA TYR A 267 2.28 8.04 9.93
C TYR A 267 2.84 7.12 11.01
N ARG A 268 2.00 6.27 11.56
CA ARG A 268 2.39 5.24 12.51
C ARG A 268 1.88 3.90 12.04
N HIS A 269 2.50 2.85 12.53
CA HIS A 269 2.24 1.48 12.11
C HIS A 269 1.80 0.62 13.29
N ARG A 270 1.05 -0.46 12.99
CA ARG A 270 0.65 -1.47 13.96
C ARG A 270 0.74 -2.84 13.32
N PHE A 271 1.26 -3.82 14.05
CA PHE A 271 1.07 -5.21 13.69
C PHE A 271 -0.30 -5.70 14.16
N ILE A 272 -0.95 -6.42 13.28
CA ILE A 272 -2.27 -7.00 13.51
C ILE A 272 -2.17 -8.51 13.36
N VAL A 273 -2.77 -9.24 14.29
CA VAL A 273 -2.83 -10.71 14.26
C VAL A 273 -4.28 -11.15 14.31
N TRP A 274 -4.67 -11.99 13.37
CA TRP A 274 -5.97 -12.67 13.33
C TRP A 274 -5.81 -14.18 13.47
N THR A 275 -6.84 -14.85 13.96
CA THR A 275 -6.98 -16.30 13.80
C THR A 275 -7.16 -16.66 12.32
N ARG A 276 -7.09 -17.95 11.97
CA ARG A 276 -7.31 -18.43 10.60
C ARG A 276 -8.75 -18.22 10.10
N ASP A 277 -9.69 -18.03 10.99
CA ASP A 277 -11.09 -17.68 10.73
C ASP A 277 -11.39 -16.18 10.91
N TRP A 278 -10.36 -15.32 10.88
CA TRP A 278 -10.41 -13.86 10.82
C TRP A 278 -10.81 -13.14 12.09
N HIS A 279 -10.92 -13.83 13.24
CA HIS A 279 -11.11 -13.10 14.49
C HIS A 279 -9.86 -12.39 14.94
N LEU A 280 -10.01 -11.12 15.29
CA LEU A 280 -8.90 -10.28 15.75
C LEU A 280 -8.39 -10.78 17.10
N VAL A 281 -7.11 -11.16 17.17
CA VAL A 281 -6.47 -11.71 18.37
C VAL A 281 -5.58 -10.68 19.04
N ARG A 282 -4.82 -9.95 18.26
CA ARG A 282 -3.83 -9.01 18.78
C ARG A 282 -3.66 -7.81 17.88
N ILE A 283 -3.46 -6.66 18.52
CA ILE A 283 -3.02 -5.42 17.91
C ILE A 283 -1.91 -4.84 18.76
N THR A 284 -0.84 -4.36 18.15
CA THR A 284 0.24 -3.68 18.87
C THR A 284 -0.12 -2.22 19.13
N ASP A 285 0.60 -1.58 20.05
CA ASP A 285 0.65 -0.13 20.09
C ASP A 285 1.25 0.42 18.78
N SER A 286 0.96 1.66 18.48
CA SER A 286 1.50 2.31 17.31
C SER A 286 3.01 2.57 17.45
N PHE A 287 3.74 2.42 16.34
CA PHE A 287 5.17 2.70 16.28
C PHE A 287 5.53 3.36 14.94
N SER A 288 6.70 3.98 14.88
CA SER A 288 7.32 4.45 13.65
C SER A 288 8.57 3.61 13.37
N PHE A 289 8.85 3.32 12.10
CA PHE A 289 10.08 2.63 11.70
C PHE A 289 11.32 3.49 11.90
N MET A 290 11.15 4.80 11.74
CA MET A 290 12.18 5.79 12.03
C MET A 290 11.59 6.90 12.87
N ASP A 291 12.34 7.41 13.81
CA ASP A 291 12.06 8.61 14.58
C ASP A 291 13.29 9.56 14.56
N ALA A 292 13.14 10.75 15.10
CA ALA A 292 14.19 11.77 15.07
C ALA A 292 15.50 11.36 15.78
N ASP A 293 15.47 10.25 16.51
CA ASP A 293 16.61 9.77 17.30
C ASP A 293 17.30 8.53 16.68
N ILE A 294 16.93 8.12 15.46
CA ILE A 294 17.51 6.98 14.75
C ILE A 294 18.21 7.42 13.47
#